data_3506ca38e79ca8b10a9a3f16dd651616
#
_entry.id   3506ca38e79ca8b10a9a3f16dd651616
#
_cell.length_a   1.000
_cell.length_b   1.000
_cell.length_c   1.000
_cell.angle_alpha   90.00
_cell.angle_beta   90.00
_cell.angle_gamma   90.00
#
_symmetry.space_group_name_H-M   'P 1'
#
loop_
_entity.id
_entity.type
_entity.pdbx_description
1 polymer ?
#
loop_
_entity_poly.entity_id
_entity_poly.type
_entity_poly.pdbx_seq_one_letter_code
_entity_poly.pdbx_strand_id
1 'polypeptide(L)'
;MKYLLAIPTAFLLLLLTTPLVFSQSAGIEWDILNEEVRELSRTGKYDRAVVVAKKVLEIAEKNVGPNHPAVATSLNSLAWLYLTQGQYAQAEPLFKRALAINEKALRPEHPDVATSLENMAALYRATKRDEEAKTLEKRAADIRTIKQ
;
A
#
# COMPACT_ATOMS: atom_id res chain seq x y z
N MET A 1 -32.77 -11.58 54.92
CA MET A 1 -31.36 -11.61 54.52
C MET A 1 -31.30 -11.32 53.02
N LYS A 2 -30.91 -10.12 52.67
CA LYS A 2 -30.81 -9.68 51.26
C LYS A 2 -29.33 -9.66 50.90
N TYR A 3 -28.85 -10.59 50.12
CA TYR A 3 -27.52 -10.52 49.51
C TYR A 3 -27.68 -9.87 48.14
N LEU A 4 -27.44 -8.56 48.06
CA LEU A 4 -27.17 -7.89 46.79
C LEU A 4 -25.75 -8.28 46.34
N LEU A 5 -25.64 -9.13 45.34
CA LEU A 5 -24.38 -9.35 44.62
C LEU A 5 -24.08 -8.11 43.78
N ALA A 6 -23.16 -7.29 44.29
CA ALA A 6 -22.59 -6.19 43.52
C ALA A 6 -21.72 -6.79 42.42
N ILE A 7 -22.16 -6.68 41.15
CA ILE A 7 -21.34 -6.97 39.99
C ILE A 7 -20.24 -5.91 39.97
N PRO A 8 -18.94 -6.27 39.93
CA PRO A 8 -17.88 -5.28 39.95
C PRO A 8 -17.91 -4.51 38.61
N THR A 9 -18.08 -3.21 38.71
CA THR A 9 -18.12 -2.24 37.62
C THR A 9 -16.86 -2.27 36.71
N ALA A 10 -15.81 -2.95 37.14
CA ALA A 10 -14.59 -3.15 36.35
C ALA A 10 -14.78 -4.01 35.10
N PHE A 11 -15.82 -4.86 35.04
CA PHE A 11 -16.06 -5.73 33.87
C PHE A 11 -16.76 -5.02 32.71
N LEU A 12 -17.40 -3.89 32.97
CA LEU A 12 -18.12 -3.12 31.93
C LEU A 12 -17.18 -2.20 31.12
N LEU A 13 -16.01 -1.85 31.68
CA LEU A 13 -15.03 -1.01 31.00
C LEU A 13 -14.22 -1.78 29.93
N LEU A 14 -14.12 -3.11 30.06
CA LEU A 14 -13.31 -3.93 29.12
C LEU A 14 -13.99 -4.13 27.76
N LEU A 15 -15.30 -3.96 27.68
CA LEU A 15 -16.06 -4.17 26.41
C LEU A 15 -16.09 -2.94 25.50
N LEU A 16 -15.73 -1.76 26.00
CA LEU A 16 -15.74 -0.51 25.22
C LEU A 16 -14.35 -0.16 24.63
N THR A 17 -13.29 -0.83 25.06
CA THR A 17 -11.91 -0.53 24.61
C THR A 17 -11.40 -1.44 23.50
N THR A 18 -12.07 -2.57 23.24
CA THR A 18 -11.60 -3.59 22.28
C THR A 18 -11.52 -3.14 20.82
N PRO A 19 -12.49 -2.40 20.24
CA PRO A 19 -12.37 -2.00 18.83
C PRO A 19 -11.27 -0.95 18.59
N LEU A 20 -11.04 -0.06 19.55
CA LEU A 20 -10.04 1.00 19.42
C LEU A 20 -8.61 0.45 19.50
N VAL A 21 -8.38 -0.49 20.40
CA VAL A 21 -7.06 -1.14 20.58
C VAL A 21 -6.71 -2.01 19.38
N PHE A 22 -7.68 -2.73 18.79
CA PHE A 22 -7.47 -3.52 17.58
C PHE A 22 -7.17 -2.63 16.37
N SER A 23 -7.81 -1.48 16.22
CA SER A 23 -7.54 -0.53 15.13
C SER A 23 -6.15 0.09 15.26
N GLN A 24 -5.71 0.43 16.45
CA GLN A 24 -4.37 0.98 16.70
C GLN A 24 -3.28 -0.07 16.49
N SER A 25 -3.49 -1.31 16.95
CA SER A 25 -2.49 -2.39 16.77
C SER A 25 -2.30 -2.77 15.30
N ALA A 26 -3.36 -2.76 14.49
CA ALA A 26 -3.28 -3.04 13.05
C ALA A 26 -2.53 -1.94 12.29
N GLY A 27 -2.67 -0.67 12.69
CA GLY A 27 -1.89 0.44 12.12
C GLY A 27 -0.41 0.33 12.46
N ILE A 28 -0.08 0.04 13.72
CA ILE A 28 1.31 -0.15 14.18
C ILE A 28 1.96 -1.36 13.47
N GLU A 29 1.25 -2.48 13.33
CA GLU A 29 1.77 -3.65 12.61
C GLU A 29 2.09 -3.32 11.15
N TRP A 30 1.21 -2.58 10.48
CA TRP A 30 1.40 -2.15 9.10
C TRP A 30 2.64 -1.26 8.95
N ASP A 31 2.85 -0.29 9.86
CA ASP A 31 4.01 0.61 9.86
C ASP A 31 5.32 -0.14 10.07
N ILE A 32 5.35 -1.07 11.04
CA ILE A 32 6.53 -1.90 11.34
C ILE A 32 6.91 -2.75 10.13
N LEU A 33 5.94 -3.40 9.48
CA LEU A 33 6.21 -4.24 8.32
C LEU A 33 6.65 -3.42 7.10
N ASN A 34 6.13 -2.22 6.91
CA ASN A 34 6.61 -1.33 5.84
C ASN A 34 8.06 -0.89 6.08
N GLU A 35 8.45 -0.63 7.33
CA GLU A 35 9.84 -0.32 7.65
C GLU A 35 10.74 -1.52 7.41
N GLU A 36 10.31 -2.74 7.76
CA GLU A 36 11.03 -3.97 7.46
C GLU A 36 11.22 -4.16 5.94
N VAL A 37 10.18 -3.90 5.12
CA VAL A 37 10.30 -3.92 3.66
C VAL A 37 11.37 -2.96 3.16
N ARG A 38 11.39 -1.72 3.68
CA ARG A 38 12.40 -0.72 3.30
C ARG A 38 13.82 -1.17 3.65
N GLU A 39 14.02 -1.67 4.87
CA GLU A 39 15.34 -2.12 5.33
C GLU A 39 15.82 -3.35 4.54
N LEU A 40 14.94 -4.32 4.28
CA LEU A 40 15.26 -5.49 3.47
C LEU A 40 15.61 -5.09 2.02
N SER A 41 14.90 -4.13 1.46
CA SER A 41 15.16 -3.59 0.12
C SER A 41 16.52 -2.87 0.07
N ARG A 42 16.80 -2.02 1.06
CA ARG A 42 18.06 -1.28 1.18
C ARG A 42 19.27 -2.22 1.33
N THR A 43 19.09 -3.35 1.96
CA THR A 43 20.14 -4.37 2.17
C THR A 43 20.20 -5.42 1.06
N GLY A 44 19.41 -5.26 -0.01
CA GLY A 44 19.41 -6.17 -1.17
C GLY A 44 18.76 -7.53 -0.91
N LYS A 45 18.04 -7.69 0.20
CA LYS A 45 17.35 -8.94 0.57
C LYS A 45 15.95 -9.00 -0.06
N TYR A 46 15.89 -8.87 -1.39
CA TYR A 46 14.64 -8.69 -2.13
C TYR A 46 13.64 -9.83 -1.97
N ASP A 47 14.08 -11.09 -1.93
CA ASP A 47 13.17 -12.23 -1.75
C ASP A 47 12.41 -12.16 -0.42
N ARG A 48 13.12 -11.79 0.65
CA ARG A 48 12.51 -11.57 1.96
C ARG A 48 11.60 -10.34 1.95
N ALA A 49 12.03 -9.25 1.31
CA ALA A 49 11.23 -8.05 1.16
C ALA A 49 9.90 -8.33 0.46
N VAL A 50 9.89 -9.16 -0.57
CA VAL A 50 8.67 -9.61 -1.28
C VAL A 50 7.72 -10.36 -0.35
N VAL A 51 8.24 -11.27 0.49
CA VAL A 51 7.40 -12.01 1.47
C VAL A 51 6.73 -11.05 2.44
N VAL A 52 7.49 -10.10 3.01
CA VAL A 52 6.94 -9.11 3.95
C VAL A 52 5.98 -8.15 3.23
N ALA A 53 6.30 -7.68 2.02
CA ALA A 53 5.43 -6.79 1.26
C ALA A 53 4.08 -7.43 0.88
N LYS A 54 4.04 -8.74 0.63
CA LYS A 54 2.78 -9.48 0.45
C LYS A 54 1.93 -9.46 1.71
N LYS A 55 2.54 -9.64 2.88
CA LYS A 55 1.84 -9.54 4.16
C LYS A 55 1.30 -8.14 4.41
N VAL A 56 2.09 -7.10 4.08
CA VAL A 56 1.65 -5.69 4.15
C VAL A 56 0.42 -5.46 3.29
N LEU A 57 0.42 -5.97 2.04
CA LEU A 57 -0.71 -5.86 1.12
C LEU A 57 -1.96 -6.55 1.68
N GLU A 58 -1.83 -7.77 2.19
CA GLU A 58 -2.95 -8.51 2.81
C GLU A 58 -3.56 -7.76 4.00
N ILE A 59 -2.72 -7.21 4.87
CA ILE A 59 -3.16 -6.40 6.02
C ILE A 59 -3.88 -5.14 5.53
N ALA A 60 -3.36 -4.44 4.52
CA ALA A 60 -4.00 -3.26 3.96
C ALA A 60 -5.39 -3.60 3.38
N GLU A 61 -5.49 -4.65 2.56
CA GLU A 61 -6.77 -5.08 1.97
C GLU A 61 -7.80 -5.45 3.04
N LYS A 62 -7.38 -6.13 4.09
CA LYS A 62 -8.25 -6.52 5.22
C LYS A 62 -8.73 -5.32 6.02
N ASN A 63 -7.86 -4.34 6.27
CA ASN A 63 -8.18 -3.22 7.17
C ASN A 63 -9.00 -2.12 6.50
N VAL A 64 -8.71 -1.79 5.24
CA VAL A 64 -9.33 -0.65 4.54
C VAL A 64 -10.07 -1.02 3.26
N GLY A 65 -10.04 -2.31 2.89
CA GLY A 65 -10.68 -2.82 1.68
C GLY A 65 -9.81 -2.70 0.43
N PRO A 66 -10.10 -3.54 -0.61
CA PRO A 66 -9.21 -3.77 -1.75
C PRO A 66 -9.04 -2.58 -2.71
N ASN A 67 -9.89 -1.56 -2.58
CA ASN A 67 -9.90 -0.38 -3.47
C ASN A 67 -9.44 0.92 -2.77
N HIS A 68 -8.86 0.80 -1.59
CA HIS A 68 -8.37 1.97 -0.86
C HIS A 68 -6.97 2.40 -1.36
N PRO A 69 -6.63 3.71 -1.40
CA PRO A 69 -5.31 4.19 -1.83
C PRO A 69 -4.11 3.58 -1.07
N ALA A 70 -4.28 3.22 0.20
CA ALA A 70 -3.24 2.51 0.96
C ALA A 70 -2.89 1.14 0.34
N VAL A 71 -3.88 0.46 -0.26
CA VAL A 71 -3.65 -0.78 -1.02
C VAL A 71 -2.85 -0.50 -2.29
N ALA A 72 -3.13 0.61 -2.99
CA ALA A 72 -2.33 1.02 -4.15
C ALA A 72 -0.87 1.30 -3.77
N THR A 73 -0.62 1.91 -2.62
CA THR A 73 0.75 2.11 -2.09
C THR A 73 1.45 0.77 -1.85
N SER A 74 0.79 -0.18 -1.21
CA SER A 74 1.35 -1.52 -0.95
C SER A 74 1.60 -2.31 -2.23
N LEU A 75 0.69 -2.22 -3.23
CA LEU A 75 0.85 -2.81 -4.56
C LEU A 75 2.05 -2.21 -5.30
N ASN A 76 2.22 -0.88 -5.28
CA ASN A 76 3.36 -0.21 -5.88
C ASN A 76 4.68 -0.68 -5.25
N SER A 77 4.74 -0.80 -3.92
CA SER A 77 5.93 -1.29 -3.22
C SER A 77 6.29 -2.72 -3.61
N LEU A 78 5.31 -3.62 -3.65
CA LEU A 78 5.52 -5.00 -4.07
C LEU A 78 5.93 -5.10 -5.55
N ALA A 79 5.28 -4.33 -6.42
CA ALA A 79 5.60 -4.28 -7.84
C ALA A 79 7.03 -3.76 -8.08
N TRP A 80 7.47 -2.77 -7.31
CA TRP A 80 8.82 -2.24 -7.39
C TRP A 80 9.88 -3.28 -7.00
N LEU A 81 9.61 -4.11 -5.99
CA LEU A 81 10.50 -5.23 -5.62
C LEU A 81 10.63 -6.24 -6.77
N TYR A 82 9.54 -6.58 -7.44
CA TYR A 82 9.58 -7.44 -8.61
C TYR A 82 10.31 -6.80 -9.79
N LEU A 83 10.08 -5.52 -10.05
CA LEU A 83 10.79 -4.76 -11.09
C LEU A 83 12.30 -4.80 -10.86
N THR A 84 12.73 -4.55 -9.63
CA THR A 84 14.16 -4.55 -9.23
C THR A 84 14.82 -5.91 -9.43
N GLN A 85 14.06 -7.00 -9.29
CA GLN A 85 14.52 -8.37 -9.55
C GLN A 85 14.41 -8.79 -11.02
N GLY A 86 13.95 -7.89 -11.92
CA GLY A 86 13.71 -8.22 -13.33
C GLY A 86 12.46 -9.09 -13.55
N GLN A 87 11.63 -9.26 -12.55
CA GLN A 87 10.41 -10.07 -12.62
C GLN A 87 9.22 -9.23 -13.14
N TYR A 88 9.37 -8.77 -14.41
CA TYR A 88 8.45 -7.80 -15.01
C TYR A 88 7.02 -8.32 -15.16
N ALA A 89 6.86 -9.62 -15.43
CA ALA A 89 5.54 -10.25 -15.55
C ALA A 89 4.74 -10.22 -14.25
N GLN A 90 5.41 -10.26 -13.09
CA GLN A 90 4.77 -10.13 -11.78
C GLN A 90 4.54 -8.65 -11.41
N ALA A 91 5.43 -7.75 -11.81
CA ALA A 91 5.32 -6.33 -11.52
C ALA A 91 4.16 -5.65 -12.26
N GLU A 92 3.97 -5.96 -13.54
CA GLU A 92 3.03 -5.24 -14.41
C GLU A 92 1.58 -5.26 -13.91
N PRO A 93 0.97 -6.41 -13.55
CA PRO A 93 -0.40 -6.44 -13.06
C PRO A 93 -0.59 -5.68 -11.74
N LEU A 94 0.43 -5.64 -10.88
CA LEU A 94 0.38 -4.92 -9.60
C LEU A 94 0.40 -3.41 -9.83
N PHE A 95 1.28 -2.90 -10.69
CA PHE A 95 1.30 -1.48 -11.05
C PHE A 95 0.01 -1.05 -11.74
N LYS A 96 -0.54 -1.86 -12.65
CA LYS A 96 -1.84 -1.59 -13.29
C LYS A 96 -2.96 -1.49 -12.27
N ARG A 97 -3.00 -2.41 -11.30
CA ARG A 97 -4.01 -2.40 -10.24
C ARG A 97 -3.85 -1.17 -9.34
N ALA A 98 -2.63 -0.82 -8.96
CA ALA A 98 -2.35 0.37 -8.15
C ALA A 98 -2.81 1.66 -8.84
N LEU A 99 -2.50 1.81 -10.13
CA LEU A 99 -2.95 2.95 -10.93
C LEU A 99 -4.48 3.02 -10.99
N ALA A 100 -5.15 1.91 -11.30
CA ALA A 100 -6.60 1.87 -11.39
C ALA A 100 -7.29 2.22 -10.06
N ILE A 101 -6.74 1.78 -8.91
CA ILE A 101 -7.24 2.15 -7.58
C ILE A 101 -7.10 3.66 -7.37
N ASN A 102 -5.92 4.23 -7.63
CA ASN A 102 -5.68 5.65 -7.42
C ASN A 102 -6.51 6.53 -8.35
N GLU A 103 -6.66 6.17 -9.63
CA GLU A 103 -7.51 6.89 -10.58
C GLU A 103 -8.99 6.88 -10.17
N LYS A 104 -9.47 5.78 -9.60
CA LYS A 104 -10.86 5.64 -9.17
C LYS A 104 -11.15 6.31 -7.83
N ALA A 105 -10.22 6.22 -6.88
CA ALA A 105 -10.40 6.68 -5.51
C ALA A 105 -10.01 8.14 -5.30
N LEU A 106 -9.14 8.68 -6.15
CA LEU A 106 -8.58 10.02 -6.06
C LEU A 106 -8.98 10.84 -7.30
N ARG A 107 -8.75 12.15 -7.24
CA ARG A 107 -8.92 12.99 -8.43
C ARG A 107 -7.82 12.68 -9.45
N PRO A 108 -8.12 12.80 -10.78
CA PRO A 108 -7.14 12.51 -11.84
C PRO A 108 -5.81 13.26 -11.71
N GLU A 109 -5.83 14.44 -11.08
CA GLU A 109 -4.66 15.31 -10.87
C GLU A 109 -3.97 15.05 -9.52
N HIS A 110 -4.36 14.00 -8.81
CA HIS A 110 -3.74 13.70 -7.51
C HIS A 110 -2.28 13.24 -7.67
N PRO A 111 -1.35 13.69 -6.79
CA PRO A 111 0.07 13.30 -6.87
C PRO A 111 0.31 11.78 -6.89
N ASP A 112 -0.52 11.00 -6.19
CA ASP A 112 -0.38 9.55 -6.15
C ASP A 112 -0.74 8.89 -7.49
N VAL A 113 -1.61 9.52 -8.30
CA VAL A 113 -1.84 9.10 -9.69
C VAL A 113 -0.58 9.32 -10.51
N ALA A 114 0.07 10.49 -10.39
CA ALA A 114 1.33 10.77 -11.07
C ALA A 114 2.41 9.75 -10.66
N THR A 115 2.54 9.45 -9.37
CA THR A 115 3.48 8.43 -8.88
C THR A 115 3.21 7.05 -9.47
N SER A 116 1.94 6.63 -9.56
CA SER A 116 1.60 5.35 -10.18
C SER A 116 1.92 5.30 -11.67
N LEU A 117 1.73 6.41 -12.40
CA LEU A 117 2.10 6.55 -13.81
C LEU A 117 3.62 6.47 -14.00
N GLU A 118 4.40 7.16 -13.15
CA GLU A 118 5.87 7.10 -13.17
C GLU A 118 6.40 5.69 -12.91
N ASN A 119 5.80 4.97 -11.96
CA ASN A 119 6.16 3.59 -11.66
C ASN A 119 5.88 2.66 -12.86
N MET A 120 4.73 2.80 -13.51
CA MET A 120 4.43 2.05 -14.73
C MET A 120 5.37 2.42 -15.88
N ALA A 121 5.71 3.70 -16.04
CA ALA A 121 6.65 4.14 -17.04
C ALA A 121 8.04 3.52 -16.84
N ALA A 122 8.50 3.41 -15.58
CA ALA A 122 9.76 2.73 -15.26
C ALA A 122 9.76 1.26 -15.70
N LEU A 123 8.66 0.54 -15.48
CA LEU A 123 8.48 -0.83 -15.96
C LEU A 123 8.54 -0.88 -17.49
N TYR A 124 7.84 0.02 -18.19
CA TYR A 124 7.81 0.05 -19.64
C TYR A 124 9.19 0.38 -20.22
N ARG A 125 9.97 1.26 -19.59
CA ARG A 125 11.38 1.48 -19.93
C ARG A 125 12.20 0.20 -19.78
N ALA A 126 12.08 -0.49 -18.65
CA ALA A 126 12.80 -1.73 -18.38
C ALA A 126 12.46 -2.84 -19.40
N THR A 127 11.25 -2.82 -19.97
CA THR A 127 10.78 -3.77 -20.98
C THR A 127 10.89 -3.25 -22.41
N LYS A 128 11.60 -2.13 -22.66
CA LYS A 128 11.83 -1.49 -23.97
C LYS A 128 10.53 -1.04 -24.67
N ARG A 129 9.50 -0.73 -23.90
CA ARG A 129 8.22 -0.16 -24.37
C ARG A 129 8.28 1.37 -24.26
N ASP A 130 9.23 1.99 -24.95
CA ASP A 130 9.61 3.40 -24.74
C ASP A 130 8.50 4.40 -25.11
N GLU A 131 7.69 4.15 -26.13
CA GLU A 131 6.61 5.07 -26.52
C GLU A 131 5.46 5.06 -25.49
N GLU A 132 5.17 3.89 -24.93
CA GLU A 132 4.19 3.78 -23.85
C GLU A 132 4.71 4.45 -22.57
N ALA A 133 5.98 4.28 -22.24
CA ALA A 133 6.62 4.97 -21.12
C ALA A 133 6.53 6.49 -21.26
N LYS A 134 6.90 7.06 -22.43
CA LYS A 134 6.81 8.50 -22.70
C LYS A 134 5.40 9.05 -22.51
N THR A 135 4.39 8.29 -22.92
CA THR A 135 2.99 8.69 -22.77
C THR A 135 2.61 8.83 -21.28
N LEU A 136 3.02 7.87 -20.47
CA LEU A 136 2.74 7.89 -19.01
C LEU A 136 3.56 8.98 -18.31
N GLU A 137 4.83 9.15 -18.65
CA GLU A 137 5.72 10.19 -18.14
C GLU A 137 5.16 11.58 -18.42
N LYS A 138 4.67 11.83 -19.66
CA LYS A 138 4.03 13.09 -20.01
C LYS A 138 2.80 13.36 -19.13
N ARG A 139 1.91 12.38 -18.99
CA ARG A 139 0.72 12.52 -18.15
C ARG A 139 1.08 12.78 -16.68
N ALA A 140 2.08 12.11 -16.16
CA ALA A 140 2.57 12.35 -14.81
C ALA A 140 3.14 13.77 -14.62
N ALA A 141 3.92 14.24 -15.61
CA ALA A 141 4.46 15.61 -15.61
C ALA A 141 3.34 16.66 -15.66
N ASP A 142 2.33 16.47 -16.50
CA ASP A 142 1.17 17.36 -16.58
C ASP A 142 0.45 17.48 -15.21
N ILE A 143 0.27 16.37 -14.50
CA ILE A 143 -0.32 16.37 -13.15
C ILE A 143 0.54 17.15 -12.16
N ARG A 144 1.85 16.98 -12.20
CA ARG A 144 2.75 17.67 -11.26
C ARG A 144 2.85 19.17 -11.51
N THR A 145 2.66 19.62 -12.75
CA THR A 145 2.68 21.06 -13.09
C THR A 145 1.43 21.81 -12.64
N ILE A 146 0.28 21.15 -12.52
CA ILE A 146 -0.97 21.78 -12.05
C ILE A 146 -0.88 22.27 -10.59
N LYS A 147 0.07 21.76 -9.81
CA LYS A 147 0.24 22.05 -8.38
C LYS A 147 1.26 23.14 -8.03
N GLN A 148 1.93 23.70 -9.03
CA GLN A 148 2.85 24.84 -8.82
C GLN A 148 2.12 26.15 -9.10
#